data_e68a2eb997519332b94c3f6f0b57b953
#
_entry.id   e68a2eb997519332b94c3f6f0b57b953
#
_cell.length_a   1.000
_cell.length_b   1.000
_cell.length_c   1.000
_cell.angle_alpha   90.00
_cell.angle_beta   90.00
_cell.angle_gamma   90.00
#
_symmetry.space_group_name_H-M   'P 1'
#
loop_
_entity.id
_entity.type
_entity.pdbx_description
1 polymer ?
#
loop_
_entity_poly.entity_id
_entity_poly.type
_entity_poly.pdbx_seq_one_letter_code
_entity_poly.pdbx_strand_id
1 'polypeptide(L)'
;MIVVVTDIDGSLLEPGSRSLTDEKAALDFLAAHDIPLIVNSSRTRAEIARLHETLEMRTPFISEHGSALFLPHGCLPFVPRRARPAVGGQVIEFGRRYDEVVDTLRTVGRELNVEMVGFAELSIDEVARELGISSVEAQLVKLREYTELVRIVEEDDGTLSRLMKALRRRGLRCCRRSRHHLISGTPDRAEGLKTLKALWNQAWGKHVMVGLGDSEDDVAWLQSVDVPIFVENGSSGIPARVLRKLPTVHVTERSGRQGWSDAIFEFVGKALALQSPRQPNTLRTR
;
A
#
# COMPACT_ATOMS: atom_id res chain seq x y z
N MET A 1 -19.03 -3.84 11.92
CA MET A 1 -17.59 -3.62 12.19
C MET A 1 -17.02 -2.71 11.10
N ILE A 2 -16.08 -1.82 11.45
CA ILE A 2 -15.37 -0.92 10.53
C ILE A 2 -13.94 -1.44 10.41
N VAL A 3 -13.35 -1.30 9.21
CA VAL A 3 -11.95 -1.63 8.91
C VAL A 3 -11.38 -0.47 8.11
N VAL A 4 -10.23 0.04 8.50
CA VAL A 4 -9.50 1.08 7.77
C VAL A 4 -8.40 0.45 6.94
N VAL A 5 -8.32 0.84 5.66
CA VAL A 5 -7.23 0.47 4.74
C VAL A 5 -6.51 1.73 4.31
N THR A 6 -5.20 1.78 4.42
CA THR A 6 -4.42 2.97 4.08
C THR A 6 -3.20 2.66 3.22
N ASP A 7 -2.87 3.57 2.28
CA ASP A 7 -1.49 3.67 1.81
C ASP A 7 -0.61 4.31 2.89
N ILE A 8 0.71 4.19 2.74
CA ILE A 8 1.67 4.77 3.67
C ILE A 8 2.18 6.12 3.17
N ASP A 9 2.81 6.12 2.01
CA ASP A 9 3.58 7.27 1.51
C ASP A 9 2.68 8.32 0.86
N GLY A 10 2.57 9.49 1.48
CA GLY A 10 1.67 10.57 1.04
C GLY A 10 0.30 10.54 1.72
N SER A 11 -0.06 9.43 2.38
CA SER A 11 -1.29 9.29 3.18
C SER A 11 -0.98 9.26 4.66
N LEU A 12 -0.59 8.10 5.20
CA LEU A 12 -0.26 7.93 6.62
C LEU A 12 1.04 8.62 7.01
N LEU A 13 2.04 8.62 6.13
CA LEU A 13 3.34 9.26 6.32
C LEU A 13 3.63 10.21 5.16
N GLU A 14 4.27 11.34 5.44
CA GLU A 14 4.86 12.13 4.38
C GLU A 14 5.98 11.37 3.67
N PRO A 15 6.13 11.56 2.34
CA PRO A 15 7.23 10.94 1.61
C PRO A 15 8.58 11.25 2.26
N GLY A 16 9.31 10.20 2.65
CA GLY A 16 10.59 10.33 3.35
C GLY A 16 10.50 10.60 4.86
N SER A 17 9.32 10.85 5.43
CA SER A 17 9.11 10.94 6.88
C SER A 17 8.88 9.56 7.50
N ARG A 18 9.26 9.43 8.77
CA ARG A 18 9.02 8.23 9.60
C ARG A 18 8.51 8.59 11.00
N SER A 19 8.27 9.86 11.24
CA SER A 19 7.69 10.34 12.49
C SER A 19 6.18 10.24 12.43
N LEU A 20 5.57 9.59 13.39
CA LEU A 20 4.13 9.40 13.55
C LEU A 20 3.60 10.35 14.65
N THR A 21 4.05 11.60 14.68
CA THR A 21 3.65 12.54 15.72
C THR A 21 2.26 13.12 15.50
N ASP A 22 1.94 13.48 14.27
CA ASP A 22 0.67 14.14 13.94
C ASP A 22 -0.48 13.13 13.78
N GLU A 23 -0.15 11.89 13.38
CA GLU A 23 -1.09 10.79 13.20
C GLU A 23 -1.42 10.06 14.49
N LYS A 24 -0.61 10.27 15.55
CA LYS A 24 -0.72 9.53 16.80
C LYS A 24 -2.13 9.56 17.39
N ALA A 25 -2.76 10.72 17.43
CA ALA A 25 -4.11 10.86 18.00
C ALA A 25 -5.16 10.04 17.23
N ALA A 26 -5.05 10.00 15.88
CA ALA A 26 -5.96 9.20 15.06
C ALA A 26 -5.65 7.69 15.16
N LEU A 27 -4.38 7.30 15.28
CA LEU A 27 -3.99 5.91 15.53
C LEU A 27 -4.46 5.43 16.90
N ASP A 28 -4.27 6.25 17.95
CA ASP A 28 -4.77 5.96 19.30
C ASP A 28 -6.32 5.85 19.31
N PHE A 29 -7.00 6.70 18.53
CA PHE A 29 -8.45 6.62 18.36
C PHE A 29 -8.88 5.31 17.71
N LEU A 30 -8.22 4.86 16.64
CA LEU A 30 -8.52 3.56 16.02
C LEU A 30 -8.30 2.40 17.00
N ALA A 31 -7.18 2.42 17.73
CA ALA A 31 -6.84 1.40 18.73
C ALA A 31 -7.86 1.37 19.88
N ALA A 32 -8.28 2.54 20.41
CA ALA A 32 -9.26 2.66 21.49
C ALA A 32 -10.65 2.12 21.13
N HIS A 33 -10.96 2.04 19.82
CA HIS A 33 -12.24 1.53 19.31
C HIS A 33 -12.13 0.15 18.65
N ASP A 34 -11.01 -0.55 18.83
CA ASP A 34 -10.74 -1.85 18.21
C ASP A 34 -10.95 -1.86 16.69
N ILE A 35 -10.59 -0.77 16.01
CA ILE A 35 -10.72 -0.64 14.56
C ILE A 35 -9.42 -1.05 13.91
N PRO A 36 -9.41 -2.16 13.12
CA PRO A 36 -8.21 -2.62 12.46
C PRO A 36 -7.75 -1.62 11.40
N LEU A 37 -6.45 -1.27 11.45
CA LEU A 37 -5.76 -0.53 10.39
C LEU A 37 -4.97 -1.52 9.53
N ILE A 38 -5.27 -1.55 8.25
CA ILE A 38 -4.65 -2.42 7.25
C ILE A 38 -3.82 -1.57 6.30
N VAL A 39 -2.58 -1.94 6.12
CA VAL A 39 -1.66 -1.26 5.19
C VAL A 39 -1.74 -1.90 3.80
N ASN A 40 -1.84 -1.07 2.74
CA ASN A 40 -1.76 -1.47 1.34
C ASN A 40 -0.73 -0.58 0.62
N SER A 41 0.53 -1.00 0.56
CA SER A 41 1.63 -0.13 0.21
C SER A 41 2.55 -0.66 -0.89
N SER A 42 3.34 0.26 -1.46
CA SER A 42 4.46 -0.01 -2.35
C SER A 42 5.70 -0.56 -1.62
N ARG A 43 5.74 -0.42 -0.29
CA ARG A 43 6.88 -0.83 0.55
C ARG A 43 7.03 -2.34 0.61
N THR A 44 8.25 -2.78 0.93
CA THR A 44 8.56 -4.19 1.15
C THR A 44 7.85 -4.72 2.40
N ARG A 45 7.71 -6.05 2.49
CA ARG A 45 7.22 -6.71 3.70
C ARG A 45 8.03 -6.34 4.94
N ALA A 46 9.35 -6.23 4.79
CA ALA A 46 10.25 -5.89 5.89
C ALA A 46 10.02 -4.45 6.41
N GLU A 47 9.81 -3.49 5.50
CA GLU A 47 9.49 -2.10 5.88
C GLU A 47 8.14 -2.01 6.61
N ILE A 48 7.11 -2.71 6.10
CA ILE A 48 5.78 -2.72 6.73
C ILE A 48 5.82 -3.46 8.07
N ALA A 49 6.54 -4.58 8.17
CA ALA A 49 6.71 -5.29 9.43
C ALA A 49 7.35 -4.40 10.51
N ARG A 50 8.35 -3.60 10.13
CA ARG A 50 8.96 -2.62 11.05
C ARG A 50 7.97 -1.55 11.51
N LEU A 51 7.09 -1.06 10.61
CA LEU A 51 6.00 -0.15 10.98
C LEU A 51 5.02 -0.81 11.94
N HIS A 52 4.64 -2.07 11.69
CA HIS A 52 3.76 -2.86 12.55
C HIS A 52 4.35 -3.05 13.96
N GLU A 53 5.65 -3.32 14.06
CA GLU A 53 6.34 -3.38 15.35
C GLU A 53 6.25 -2.06 16.10
N THR A 54 6.48 -0.93 15.41
CA THR A 54 6.42 0.41 15.99
C THR A 54 5.03 0.79 16.48
N LEU A 55 3.98 0.34 15.79
CA LEU A 55 2.57 0.61 16.10
C LEU A 55 1.90 -0.53 16.88
N GLU A 56 2.64 -1.55 17.28
CA GLU A 56 2.14 -2.76 17.96
C GLU A 56 0.97 -3.44 17.22
N MET A 57 0.97 -3.34 15.87
CA MET A 57 -0.09 -3.87 15.02
C MET A 57 0.12 -5.35 14.69
N ARG A 58 -0.99 -6.09 14.61
CA ARG A 58 -1.03 -7.50 14.16
C ARG A 58 -2.05 -7.72 13.03
N THR A 59 -2.34 -6.68 12.28
CA THR A 59 -3.28 -6.72 11.16
C THR A 59 -2.63 -7.27 9.90
N PRO A 60 -3.40 -7.85 8.97
CA PRO A 60 -2.91 -8.16 7.64
C PRO A 60 -2.40 -6.91 6.92
N PHE A 61 -1.53 -7.09 5.92
CA PHE A 61 -1.10 -6.00 5.06
C PHE A 61 -0.76 -6.49 3.64
N ILE A 62 -0.82 -5.56 2.70
CA ILE A 62 -0.50 -5.81 1.29
C ILE A 62 0.78 -5.05 0.96
N SER A 63 1.78 -5.77 0.44
CA SER A 63 3.11 -5.24 0.15
C SER A 63 3.41 -5.19 -1.36
N GLU A 64 4.43 -4.41 -1.69
CA GLU A 64 5.03 -4.31 -3.03
C GLU A 64 4.00 -4.17 -4.16
N HIS A 65 3.17 -3.10 -4.06
CA HIS A 65 2.15 -2.77 -5.06
C HIS A 65 1.09 -3.87 -5.28
N GLY A 66 0.71 -4.61 -4.24
CA GLY A 66 -0.27 -5.68 -4.35
C GLY A 66 0.32 -7.04 -4.70
N SER A 67 1.64 -7.17 -4.67
CA SER A 67 2.33 -8.42 -5.03
C SER A 67 2.10 -9.53 -4.01
N ALA A 68 1.85 -9.19 -2.74
CA ALA A 68 1.57 -10.17 -1.70
C ALA A 68 0.64 -9.61 -0.62
N LEU A 69 -0.22 -10.49 -0.10
CA LEU A 69 -1.00 -10.28 1.12
C LEU A 69 -0.34 -11.08 2.24
N PHE A 70 0.22 -10.40 3.23
CA PHE A 70 0.79 -11.01 4.41
C PHE A 70 -0.25 -11.08 5.53
N LEU A 71 -0.29 -12.23 6.18
CA LEU A 71 -1.23 -12.57 7.25
C LEU A 71 -0.41 -12.93 8.50
N PRO A 72 -0.24 -12.00 9.47
CA PRO A 72 0.43 -12.28 10.73
C PRO A 72 -0.20 -13.47 11.46
N HIS A 73 0.58 -14.18 12.28
CA HIS A 73 0.05 -15.28 13.06
C HIS A 73 -1.16 -14.84 13.92
N GLY A 74 -2.25 -15.59 13.84
CA GLY A 74 -3.45 -15.34 14.63
C GLY A 74 -4.34 -14.19 14.15
N CYS A 75 -4.01 -13.51 13.04
CA CYS A 75 -4.84 -12.45 12.48
C CYS A 75 -6.14 -12.96 11.83
N LEU A 76 -6.26 -14.25 11.58
CA LEU A 76 -7.48 -14.94 11.13
C LEU A 76 -7.71 -16.18 11.97
N PRO A 77 -8.97 -16.59 12.23
CA PRO A 77 -9.29 -17.82 12.98
C PRO A 77 -9.08 -19.11 12.19
N PHE A 78 -8.59 -19.02 10.96
CA PHE A 78 -8.31 -20.16 10.07
C PHE A 78 -7.10 -19.87 9.17
N VAL A 79 -6.56 -20.92 8.56
CA VAL A 79 -5.49 -20.82 7.54
C VAL A 79 -6.12 -20.82 6.16
N PRO A 80 -5.94 -19.75 5.34
CA PRO A 80 -6.46 -19.74 3.98
C PRO A 80 -5.76 -20.78 3.09
N ARG A 81 -6.52 -21.46 2.22
CA ARG A 81 -6.00 -22.57 1.37
C ARG A 81 -4.86 -22.15 0.44
N ARG A 82 -4.83 -20.90 -0.02
CA ARG A 82 -3.77 -20.35 -0.89
C ARG A 82 -2.57 -19.79 -0.13
N ALA A 83 -2.65 -19.70 1.20
CA ALA A 83 -1.57 -19.14 2.00
C ALA A 83 -0.43 -20.14 2.15
N ARG A 84 0.79 -19.63 2.09
CA ARG A 84 2.03 -20.36 2.34
C ARG A 84 2.67 -19.87 3.65
N PRO A 85 3.40 -20.73 4.37
CA PRO A 85 4.16 -20.28 5.53
C PRO A 85 5.17 -19.18 5.17
N ALA A 86 5.27 -18.18 6.04
CA ALA A 86 6.28 -17.11 5.97
C ALA A 86 6.74 -16.77 7.39
N VAL A 87 7.90 -16.12 7.52
CA VAL A 87 8.40 -15.68 8.84
C VAL A 87 7.40 -14.70 9.44
N GLY A 88 6.92 -14.99 10.64
CA GLY A 88 5.94 -14.18 11.37
C GLY A 88 4.47 -14.40 10.98
N GLY A 89 4.18 -15.32 10.04
CA GLY A 89 2.80 -15.54 9.59
C GLY A 89 2.68 -16.40 8.34
N GLN A 90 1.83 -15.96 7.45
CA GLN A 90 1.54 -16.60 6.17
C GLN A 90 1.47 -15.55 5.07
N VAL A 91 1.67 -15.97 3.81
CA VAL A 91 1.61 -15.09 2.64
C VAL A 91 0.75 -15.70 1.54
N ILE A 92 -0.07 -14.87 0.88
CA ILE A 92 -0.73 -15.17 -0.38
C ILE A 92 -0.05 -14.32 -1.45
N GLU A 93 0.61 -14.98 -2.40
CA GLU A 93 1.38 -14.34 -3.45
C GLU A 93 0.52 -14.11 -4.70
N PHE A 94 0.64 -12.93 -5.28
CA PHE A 94 -0.01 -12.52 -6.54
C PHE A 94 1.02 -12.09 -7.59
N GLY A 95 2.18 -11.55 -7.12
CA GLY A 95 3.29 -11.12 -7.96
C GLY A 95 4.20 -12.25 -8.41
N ARG A 96 5.08 -11.94 -9.36
CA ARG A 96 6.21 -12.82 -9.70
C ARG A 96 7.31 -12.67 -8.64
N ARG A 97 8.02 -13.72 -8.37
CA ARG A 97 9.13 -13.70 -7.41
C ARG A 97 10.27 -12.80 -7.90
N TYR A 98 10.95 -12.20 -6.94
CA TYR A 98 12.00 -11.21 -7.19
C TYR A 98 13.12 -11.71 -8.09
N ASP A 99 13.61 -12.92 -7.85
CA ASP A 99 14.62 -13.59 -8.67
C ASP A 99 14.20 -13.69 -10.15
N GLU A 100 12.96 -14.11 -10.42
CA GLU A 100 12.41 -14.19 -11.78
C GLU A 100 12.28 -12.79 -12.44
N VAL A 101 11.92 -11.76 -11.65
CA VAL A 101 11.83 -10.39 -12.14
C VAL A 101 13.19 -9.87 -12.54
N VAL A 102 14.20 -10.03 -11.68
CA VAL A 102 15.57 -9.58 -11.91
C VAL A 102 16.20 -10.32 -13.11
N ASP A 103 16.05 -11.64 -13.19
CA ASP A 103 16.62 -12.43 -14.30
C ASP A 103 15.95 -12.09 -15.64
N THR A 104 14.63 -11.86 -15.63
CA THR A 104 13.93 -11.41 -16.83
C THR A 104 14.40 -10.02 -17.26
N LEU A 105 14.58 -9.10 -16.31
CA LEU A 105 15.05 -7.74 -16.55
C LEU A 105 16.47 -7.75 -17.15
N ARG A 106 17.39 -8.50 -16.56
CA ARG A 106 18.77 -8.67 -17.05
C ARG A 106 18.82 -9.24 -18.48
N THR A 107 17.94 -10.21 -18.76
CA THR A 107 17.84 -10.81 -20.09
C THR A 107 17.38 -9.79 -21.12
N VAL A 108 16.33 -9.04 -20.81
CA VAL A 108 15.80 -7.99 -21.70
C VAL A 108 16.83 -6.86 -21.91
N GLY A 109 17.54 -6.45 -20.87
CA GLY A 109 18.58 -5.44 -20.96
C GLY A 109 19.69 -5.84 -21.95
N ARG A 110 20.17 -7.09 -21.85
CA ARG A 110 21.17 -7.64 -22.79
C ARG A 110 20.65 -7.71 -24.23
N GLU A 111 19.43 -8.21 -24.45
CA GLU A 111 18.83 -8.34 -25.78
C GLU A 111 18.64 -7.01 -26.48
N LEU A 112 18.32 -5.96 -25.73
CA LEU A 112 18.06 -4.61 -26.25
C LEU A 112 19.29 -3.70 -26.21
N ASN A 113 20.41 -4.17 -25.64
CA ASN A 113 21.61 -3.38 -25.35
C ASN A 113 21.25 -2.12 -24.54
N VAL A 114 20.46 -2.29 -23.49
CA VAL A 114 20.04 -1.21 -22.56
C VAL A 114 20.75 -1.40 -21.23
N GLU A 115 21.57 -0.44 -20.85
CA GLU A 115 22.25 -0.42 -19.56
C GLU A 115 21.30 0.05 -18.46
N MET A 116 21.18 -0.79 -17.43
CA MET A 116 20.31 -0.53 -16.28
C MET A 116 21.05 -0.86 -14.98
N VAL A 117 20.81 -0.04 -13.97
CA VAL A 117 21.34 -0.27 -12.62
C VAL A 117 20.14 -0.49 -11.70
N GLY A 118 19.98 -1.73 -11.23
CA GLY A 118 18.93 -2.13 -10.30
C GLY A 118 19.40 -2.17 -8.85
N PHE A 119 18.45 -2.18 -7.93
CA PHE A 119 18.78 -2.34 -6.50
C PHE A 119 19.35 -3.71 -6.18
N ALA A 120 19.15 -4.70 -7.06
CA ALA A 120 19.82 -5.99 -6.99
C ALA A 120 21.35 -5.86 -7.07
N GLU A 121 21.85 -4.93 -7.90
CA GLU A 121 23.27 -4.71 -8.14
C GLU A 121 23.93 -3.78 -7.13
N LEU A 122 23.16 -2.88 -6.50
CA LEU A 122 23.67 -1.88 -5.56
C LEU A 122 23.91 -2.48 -4.17
N SER A 123 24.97 -2.02 -3.50
CA SER A 123 25.19 -2.25 -2.08
C SER A 123 24.14 -1.49 -1.22
N ILE A 124 24.05 -1.84 0.06
CA ILE A 124 23.15 -1.12 1.01
C ILE A 124 23.48 0.37 1.07
N ASP A 125 24.77 0.73 1.11
CA ASP A 125 25.20 2.12 1.20
C ASP A 125 24.96 2.91 -0.09
N GLU A 126 24.98 2.25 -1.24
CA GLU A 126 24.60 2.87 -2.53
C GLU A 126 23.09 3.13 -2.57
N VAL A 127 22.27 2.18 -2.16
CA VAL A 127 20.81 2.38 -2.04
C VAL A 127 20.49 3.47 -1.03
N ALA A 128 21.19 3.51 0.10
CA ALA A 128 21.01 4.56 1.12
C ALA A 128 21.29 5.95 0.54
N ARG A 129 22.38 6.12 -0.21
CA ARG A 129 22.72 7.38 -0.90
C ARG A 129 21.73 7.73 -2.00
N GLU A 130 21.32 6.74 -2.81
CA GLU A 130 20.40 6.93 -3.93
C GLU A 130 19.02 7.43 -3.46
N LEU A 131 18.53 6.91 -2.32
CA LEU A 131 17.24 7.25 -1.75
C LEU A 131 17.28 8.36 -0.69
N GLY A 132 18.48 8.75 -0.20
CA GLY A 132 18.62 9.72 0.89
C GLY A 132 18.11 9.19 2.23
N ILE A 133 18.32 7.91 2.52
CA ILE A 133 17.85 7.22 3.73
C ILE A 133 19.02 6.61 4.50
N SER A 134 18.78 6.16 5.73
CA SER A 134 19.81 5.45 6.53
C SER A 134 20.14 4.06 5.93
N SER A 135 21.33 3.52 6.25
CA SER A 135 21.73 2.17 5.84
C SER A 135 20.79 1.09 6.41
N VAL A 136 20.24 1.30 7.62
CA VAL A 136 19.25 0.39 8.21
C VAL A 136 17.97 0.32 7.35
N GLU A 137 17.54 1.46 6.88
CA GLU A 137 16.36 1.58 6.01
C GLU A 137 16.61 1.01 4.62
N ALA A 138 17.77 1.31 4.05
CA ALA A 138 18.19 0.75 2.78
C ALA A 138 18.25 -0.78 2.81
N GLN A 139 18.64 -1.36 3.95
CA GLN A 139 18.59 -2.80 4.16
C GLN A 139 17.16 -3.34 4.04
N LEU A 140 16.17 -2.67 4.66
CA LEU A 140 14.76 -3.07 4.57
C LEU A 140 14.21 -2.91 3.15
N VAL A 141 14.54 -1.80 2.48
CA VAL A 141 14.17 -1.56 1.07
C VAL A 141 14.74 -2.62 0.13
N LYS A 142 15.94 -3.13 0.39
CA LYS A 142 16.57 -4.20 -0.41
C LYS A 142 15.96 -5.59 -0.18
N LEU A 143 15.17 -5.79 0.88
CA LEU A 143 14.45 -7.05 1.14
C LEU A 143 13.19 -7.17 0.27
N ARG A 144 13.30 -6.85 -1.02
CA ARG A 144 12.23 -7.03 -2.00
C ARG A 144 12.01 -8.50 -2.32
N GLU A 145 10.75 -8.86 -2.47
CA GLU A 145 10.33 -10.24 -2.74
C GLU A 145 9.65 -10.38 -4.12
N TYR A 146 9.19 -9.25 -4.74
CA TYR A 146 8.36 -9.28 -5.96
C TYR A 146 8.65 -8.16 -6.96
N THR A 147 9.31 -7.09 -6.55
CA THR A 147 9.48 -5.90 -7.40
C THR A 147 10.93 -5.46 -7.43
N GLU A 148 11.38 -4.89 -8.56
CA GLU A 148 12.71 -4.31 -8.69
C GLU A 148 12.61 -2.81 -9.00
N LEU A 149 13.52 -2.01 -8.44
CA LEU A 149 13.72 -0.61 -8.79
C LEU A 149 14.99 -0.46 -9.60
N VAL A 150 14.85 0.13 -10.80
CA VAL A 150 15.99 0.28 -11.71
C VAL A 150 16.09 1.72 -12.21
N ARG A 151 17.31 2.15 -12.48
CA ARG A 151 17.64 3.34 -13.22
C ARG A 151 18.16 2.94 -14.61
N ILE A 152 17.65 3.54 -15.66
CA ILE A 152 18.16 3.38 -17.03
C ILE A 152 19.26 4.42 -17.20
N VAL A 153 20.45 4.02 -17.65
CA VAL A 153 21.63 4.89 -17.69
C VAL A 153 21.48 5.96 -18.77
N GLU A 154 21.09 5.56 -19.97
CA GLU A 154 20.80 6.46 -21.10
C GLU A 154 19.33 6.31 -21.48
N GLU A 155 18.49 7.10 -20.80
CA GLU A 155 17.04 7.03 -21.00
C GLU A 155 16.61 8.01 -22.09
N ASP A 156 16.10 7.45 -23.20
CA ASP A 156 15.33 8.17 -24.21
C ASP A 156 13.98 7.48 -24.43
N ASP A 157 13.02 8.20 -25.02
CA ASP A 157 11.65 7.70 -25.21
C ASP A 157 11.60 6.42 -26.07
N GLY A 158 12.50 6.28 -27.03
CA GLY A 158 12.58 5.11 -27.90
C GLY A 158 13.08 3.88 -27.16
N THR A 159 14.14 4.05 -26.38
CA THR A 159 14.70 3.00 -25.51
C THR A 159 13.70 2.55 -24.46
N LEU A 160 13.06 3.49 -23.77
CA LEU A 160 12.04 3.18 -22.76
C LEU A 160 10.86 2.43 -23.39
N SER A 161 10.36 2.88 -24.56
CA SER A 161 9.26 2.23 -25.26
C SER A 161 9.58 0.78 -25.67
N ARG A 162 10.80 0.53 -26.19
CA ARG A 162 11.26 -0.82 -26.55
C ARG A 162 11.37 -1.71 -25.31
N LEU A 163 11.95 -1.18 -24.22
CA LEU A 163 12.09 -1.89 -22.96
C LEU A 163 10.71 -2.28 -22.38
N MET A 164 9.79 -1.33 -22.27
CA MET A 164 8.43 -1.58 -21.77
C MET A 164 7.70 -2.64 -22.59
N LYS A 165 7.83 -2.59 -23.93
CA LYS A 165 7.22 -3.58 -24.83
C LYS A 165 7.81 -5.00 -24.62
N ALA A 166 9.12 -5.09 -24.48
CA ALA A 166 9.81 -6.36 -24.26
C ALA A 166 9.49 -6.99 -22.90
N LEU A 167 9.46 -6.17 -21.84
CA LEU A 167 9.07 -6.59 -20.50
C LEU A 167 7.60 -7.07 -20.47
N ARG A 168 6.69 -6.31 -21.10
CA ARG A 168 5.26 -6.68 -21.19
C ARG A 168 5.05 -8.03 -21.86
N ARG A 169 5.80 -8.33 -22.94
CA ARG A 169 5.74 -9.63 -23.62
C ARG A 169 6.15 -10.81 -22.71
N ARG A 170 6.94 -10.51 -21.66
CA ARG A 170 7.39 -11.49 -20.65
C ARG A 170 6.58 -11.43 -19.35
N GLY A 171 5.43 -10.72 -19.37
CA GLY A 171 4.54 -10.63 -18.22
C GLY A 171 5.04 -9.70 -17.10
N LEU A 172 5.94 -8.76 -17.42
CA LEU A 172 6.38 -7.71 -16.51
C LEU A 172 5.81 -6.35 -16.91
N ARG A 173 5.62 -5.50 -15.94
CA ARG A 173 5.29 -4.07 -16.09
C ARG A 173 6.50 -3.23 -15.69
N CYS A 174 6.63 -2.09 -16.36
CA CYS A 174 7.59 -1.04 -16.04
C CYS A 174 6.79 0.25 -15.82
N CYS A 175 6.89 0.82 -14.62
CA CYS A 175 6.21 2.07 -14.25
C CYS A 175 7.24 3.08 -13.77
N ARG A 176 7.20 4.31 -14.30
CA ARG A 176 8.11 5.38 -13.87
C ARG A 176 7.79 5.82 -12.44
N ARG A 177 8.83 5.99 -11.62
CA ARG A 177 8.80 6.44 -10.23
C ARG A 177 9.92 7.44 -10.00
N SER A 178 9.62 8.73 -10.14
CA SER A 178 10.63 9.77 -10.02
C SER A 178 11.86 9.47 -10.91
N ARG A 179 13.01 9.18 -10.32
CA ARG A 179 14.28 8.85 -11.01
C ARG A 179 14.45 7.35 -11.32
N HIS A 180 13.53 6.51 -10.86
CA HIS A 180 13.61 5.07 -11.05
C HIS A 180 12.41 4.56 -11.85
N HIS A 181 12.54 3.35 -12.33
CA HIS A 181 11.45 2.55 -12.87
C HIS A 181 11.18 1.36 -11.96
N LEU A 182 9.93 1.20 -11.58
CA LEU A 182 9.46 0.02 -10.88
C LEU A 182 9.16 -1.08 -11.90
N ILE A 183 9.84 -2.21 -11.74
CA ILE A 183 9.58 -3.43 -12.52
C ILE A 183 8.86 -4.42 -11.62
N SER A 184 7.73 -4.94 -12.09
CA SER A 184 6.92 -5.90 -11.33
C SER A 184 6.29 -6.93 -12.26
N GLY A 185 5.84 -8.06 -11.70
CA GLY A 185 4.81 -8.87 -12.33
C GLY A 185 3.57 -8.02 -12.60
N THR A 186 2.43 -8.62 -12.83
CA THR A 186 1.17 -7.89 -13.05
C THR A 186 0.27 -7.88 -11.80
N PRO A 187 0.77 -7.61 -10.59
CA PRO A 187 -0.09 -7.55 -9.43
C PRO A 187 -1.05 -6.37 -9.56
N ASP A 188 -2.25 -6.59 -9.10
CA ASP A 188 -3.24 -5.54 -8.92
C ASP A 188 -3.43 -5.33 -7.42
N ARG A 189 -3.14 -4.13 -6.93
CA ARG A 189 -3.38 -3.76 -5.52
C ARG A 189 -4.83 -4.07 -5.09
N ALA A 190 -5.77 -4.02 -6.03
CA ALA A 190 -7.16 -4.36 -5.78
C ALA A 190 -7.38 -5.86 -5.56
N GLU A 191 -6.61 -6.76 -6.21
CA GLU A 191 -6.78 -8.22 -6.04
C GLU A 191 -6.41 -8.65 -4.62
N GLY A 192 -5.31 -8.13 -4.09
CA GLY A 192 -4.90 -8.36 -2.70
C GLY A 192 -5.98 -7.92 -1.72
N LEU A 193 -6.54 -6.72 -1.92
CA LEU A 193 -7.59 -6.19 -1.06
C LEU A 193 -8.92 -6.95 -1.19
N LYS A 194 -9.33 -7.34 -2.41
CA LYS A 194 -10.52 -8.18 -2.62
C LYS A 194 -10.39 -9.54 -1.94
N THR A 195 -9.19 -10.14 -2.04
CA THR A 195 -8.90 -11.40 -1.36
C THR A 195 -8.99 -11.23 0.16
N LEU A 196 -8.39 -10.18 0.71
CA LEU A 196 -8.47 -9.86 2.13
C LEU A 196 -9.92 -9.61 2.57
N LYS A 197 -10.70 -8.82 1.82
CA LYS A 197 -12.13 -8.55 2.11
C LYS A 197 -12.95 -9.85 2.17
N ALA A 198 -12.69 -10.79 1.27
CA ALA A 198 -13.35 -12.09 1.28
C ALA A 198 -12.98 -12.93 2.51
N LEU A 199 -11.69 -13.00 2.85
CA LEU A 199 -11.20 -13.70 4.06
C LEU A 199 -11.74 -13.06 5.33
N TRP A 200 -11.78 -11.74 5.39
CA TRP A 200 -12.32 -10.98 6.51
C TRP A 200 -13.82 -11.22 6.71
N ASN A 201 -14.58 -11.19 5.61
CA ASN A 201 -16.02 -11.54 5.65
C ASN A 201 -16.27 -12.97 6.11
N GLN A 202 -15.42 -13.90 5.72
CA GLN A 202 -15.50 -15.30 6.17
C GLN A 202 -15.20 -15.42 7.67
N ALA A 203 -14.26 -14.65 8.20
CA ALA A 203 -13.85 -14.70 9.60
C ALA A 203 -14.86 -14.03 10.54
N TRP A 204 -15.36 -12.84 10.17
CA TRP A 204 -16.10 -11.96 11.08
C TRP A 204 -17.40 -11.36 10.48
N GLY A 205 -17.80 -11.81 9.30
CA GLY A 205 -19.01 -11.31 8.65
C GLY A 205 -18.80 -9.95 7.96
N LYS A 206 -19.92 -9.36 7.52
CA LYS A 206 -19.89 -8.08 6.77
C LYS A 206 -19.32 -6.94 7.60
N HIS A 207 -18.54 -6.09 6.95
CA HIS A 207 -17.89 -4.92 7.53
C HIS A 207 -17.90 -3.75 6.52
N VAL A 208 -17.69 -2.55 7.02
CA VAL A 208 -17.50 -1.34 6.21
C VAL A 208 -16.00 -1.09 6.09
N MET A 209 -15.49 -1.05 4.87
CA MET A 209 -14.12 -0.69 4.57
C MET A 209 -14.00 0.79 4.22
N VAL A 210 -13.22 1.53 5.00
CA VAL A 210 -12.82 2.91 4.72
C VAL A 210 -11.41 2.87 4.15
N GLY A 211 -11.20 3.39 2.94
CA GLY A 211 -9.90 3.36 2.26
C GLY A 211 -9.33 4.76 2.09
N LEU A 212 -8.05 4.96 2.48
CA LEU A 212 -7.33 6.23 2.33
C LEU A 212 -6.09 6.06 1.48
N GLY A 213 -5.99 6.80 0.38
CA GLY A 213 -4.85 6.83 -0.55
C GLY A 213 -4.72 8.21 -1.18
N ASP A 214 -3.54 8.56 -1.70
CA ASP A 214 -3.21 9.91 -2.18
C ASP A 214 -2.79 9.96 -3.66
N SER A 215 -2.68 8.80 -4.31
CA SER A 215 -2.10 8.69 -5.63
C SER A 215 -3.03 8.00 -6.64
N GLU A 216 -2.67 8.12 -7.93
CA GLU A 216 -3.37 7.41 -8.99
C GLU A 216 -3.20 5.89 -8.91
N ASP A 217 -2.14 5.41 -8.27
CA ASP A 217 -1.91 3.99 -8.03
C ASP A 217 -2.92 3.41 -7.04
N ASP A 218 -3.51 4.25 -6.21
CA ASP A 218 -4.50 3.83 -5.20
C ASP A 218 -5.90 3.69 -5.78
N VAL A 219 -6.17 4.32 -6.93
CA VAL A 219 -7.52 4.32 -7.54
C VAL A 219 -8.09 2.92 -7.72
N ALA A 220 -7.27 1.96 -8.15
CA ALA A 220 -7.75 0.61 -8.42
C ALA A 220 -8.29 -0.10 -7.17
N TRP A 221 -7.62 0.05 -6.04
CA TRP A 221 -8.05 -0.58 -4.80
C TRP A 221 -9.07 0.28 -4.03
N LEU A 222 -9.01 1.61 -4.14
CA LEU A 222 -10.04 2.50 -3.60
C LEU A 222 -11.42 2.23 -4.21
N GLN A 223 -11.51 1.76 -5.46
CA GLN A 223 -12.76 1.27 -6.05
C GLN A 223 -13.33 0.02 -5.37
N SER A 224 -12.53 -0.67 -4.54
CA SER A 224 -12.94 -1.93 -3.89
C SER A 224 -13.37 -1.74 -2.43
N VAL A 225 -13.26 -0.53 -1.89
CA VAL A 225 -13.72 -0.17 -0.53
C VAL A 225 -15.11 0.43 -0.54
N ASP A 226 -15.72 0.51 0.62
CA ASP A 226 -17.09 1.03 0.75
C ASP A 226 -17.10 2.57 0.89
N VAL A 227 -16.06 3.14 1.49
CA VAL A 227 -15.86 4.58 1.64
C VAL A 227 -14.47 4.95 1.11
N PRO A 228 -14.33 5.33 -0.17
CA PRO A 228 -13.06 5.77 -0.72
C PRO A 228 -12.77 7.21 -0.31
N ILE A 229 -11.56 7.46 0.21
CA ILE A 229 -11.06 8.78 0.58
C ILE A 229 -9.75 9.02 -0.17
N PHE A 230 -9.67 10.15 -0.85
CA PHE A 230 -8.43 10.63 -1.47
C PHE A 230 -7.81 11.67 -0.55
N VAL A 231 -6.64 11.36 -0.03
CA VAL A 231 -5.86 12.27 0.79
C VAL A 231 -5.16 13.26 -0.14
N GLU A 232 -5.46 14.54 0.01
CA GLU A 232 -4.81 15.60 -0.76
C GLU A 232 -3.30 15.62 -0.42
N ASN A 233 -2.41 15.74 -1.42
CA ASN A 233 -0.95 15.63 -1.22
C ASN A 233 -0.17 16.92 -1.55
N GLY A 234 -0.85 18.07 -1.64
CA GLY A 234 -0.23 19.39 -1.86
C GLY A 234 0.24 19.64 -3.30
N SER A 235 0.10 18.68 -4.21
CA SER A 235 0.47 18.83 -5.61
C SER A 235 -0.74 19.14 -6.48
N SER A 236 -0.84 20.33 -7.05
CA SER A 236 -1.76 20.73 -8.16
C SER A 236 -3.23 20.25 -8.12
N GLY A 237 -3.74 19.75 -6.99
CA GLY A 237 -5.10 19.21 -6.87
C GLY A 237 -5.24 17.77 -7.39
N ILE A 238 -6.46 17.25 -7.30
CA ILE A 238 -6.75 15.86 -7.67
C ILE A 238 -6.79 15.72 -9.20
N PRO A 239 -6.06 14.76 -9.77
CA PRO A 239 -6.13 14.50 -11.19
C PRO A 239 -7.56 14.18 -11.65
N ALA A 240 -8.03 14.84 -12.72
CA ALA A 240 -9.38 14.64 -13.25
C ALA A 240 -9.70 13.18 -13.59
N ARG A 241 -8.68 12.37 -13.87
CA ARG A 241 -8.85 10.91 -14.10
C ARG A 241 -9.18 10.15 -12.82
N VAL A 242 -8.72 10.60 -11.65
CA VAL A 242 -9.09 10.02 -10.35
C VAL A 242 -10.57 10.25 -10.10
N LEU A 243 -11.04 11.49 -10.21
CA LEU A 243 -12.46 11.84 -10.03
C LEU A 243 -13.38 11.08 -10.99
N ARG A 244 -12.96 10.87 -12.25
CA ARG A 244 -13.75 10.06 -13.21
C ARG A 244 -13.87 8.60 -12.81
N LYS A 245 -12.85 8.02 -12.19
CA LYS A 245 -12.83 6.62 -11.77
C LYS A 245 -13.44 6.39 -10.39
N LEU A 246 -13.45 7.41 -9.56
CA LEU A 246 -13.97 7.40 -8.20
C LEU A 246 -14.98 8.54 -8.02
N PRO A 247 -16.18 8.46 -8.62
CA PRO A 247 -17.15 9.56 -8.60
C PRO A 247 -17.71 9.87 -7.21
N THR A 248 -17.59 8.93 -6.27
CA THR A 248 -18.04 9.07 -4.87
C THR A 248 -16.89 9.25 -3.89
N VAL A 249 -15.68 9.57 -4.36
CA VAL A 249 -14.51 9.75 -3.51
C VAL A 249 -14.69 11.00 -2.63
N HIS A 250 -14.41 10.84 -1.36
CA HIS A 250 -14.24 11.98 -0.45
C HIS A 250 -12.80 12.48 -0.57
N VAL A 251 -12.64 13.79 -0.56
CA VAL A 251 -11.33 14.42 -0.66
C VAL A 251 -11.09 15.19 0.63
N THR A 252 -9.91 15.00 1.21
CA THR A 252 -9.54 15.72 2.43
C THR A 252 -9.31 17.21 2.14
N GLU A 253 -9.69 18.08 3.07
CA GLU A 253 -9.45 19.52 2.95
C GLU A 253 -7.97 19.87 3.21
N ARG A 254 -7.34 19.16 4.16
CA ARG A 254 -5.92 19.28 4.46
C ARG A 254 -5.14 18.20 3.74
N SER A 255 -3.87 18.48 3.45
CA SER A 255 -2.98 17.55 2.76
C SER A 255 -2.26 16.60 3.72
N GLY A 256 -1.83 15.45 3.17
CA GLY A 256 -0.96 14.49 3.83
C GLY A 256 -1.49 14.00 5.18
N ARG A 257 -0.61 13.88 6.15
CA ARG A 257 -0.88 13.37 7.50
C ARG A 257 -2.06 14.02 8.20
N GLN A 258 -2.18 15.34 8.07
CA GLN A 258 -3.27 16.09 8.71
C GLN A 258 -4.61 15.74 8.06
N GLY A 259 -4.66 15.69 6.72
CA GLY A 259 -5.85 15.26 6.00
C GLY A 259 -6.23 13.81 6.32
N TRP A 260 -5.24 12.94 6.43
CA TRP A 260 -5.45 11.55 6.85
C TRP A 260 -6.07 11.46 8.25
N SER A 261 -5.51 12.18 9.22
CA SER A 261 -6.03 12.21 10.60
C SER A 261 -7.45 12.75 10.68
N ASP A 262 -7.73 13.86 9.98
CA ASP A 262 -9.08 14.44 9.92
C ASP A 262 -10.10 13.45 9.34
N ALA A 263 -9.73 12.79 8.25
CA ALA A 263 -10.60 11.81 7.63
C ALA A 263 -10.91 10.62 8.56
N ILE A 264 -9.95 10.16 9.36
CA ILE A 264 -10.21 9.13 10.38
C ILE A 264 -11.27 9.62 11.37
N PHE A 265 -11.10 10.80 11.96
CA PHE A 265 -12.06 11.32 12.92
C PHE A 265 -13.44 11.57 12.30
N GLU A 266 -13.48 12.11 11.09
CA GLU A 266 -14.73 12.43 10.42
C GLU A 266 -15.50 11.18 9.99
N PHE A 267 -14.89 10.31 9.19
CA PHE A 267 -15.61 9.19 8.55
C PHE A 267 -15.76 8.00 9.48
N VAL A 268 -14.72 7.66 10.23
CA VAL A 268 -14.78 6.56 11.19
C VAL A 268 -15.61 6.96 12.41
N GLY A 269 -15.46 8.18 12.92
CA GLY A 269 -16.25 8.69 14.02
C GLY A 269 -17.75 8.77 13.70
N LYS A 270 -18.11 9.25 12.50
CA LYS A 270 -19.51 9.24 12.02
C LYS A 270 -20.07 7.82 11.90
N ALA A 271 -19.30 6.88 11.35
CA ALA A 271 -19.73 5.50 11.20
C ALA A 271 -19.93 4.80 12.54
N LEU A 272 -19.12 5.10 13.54
CA LEU A 272 -19.29 4.60 14.92
C LEU A 272 -20.56 5.17 15.57
N ALA A 273 -20.80 6.47 15.43
CA ALA A 273 -21.99 7.12 15.95
C ALA A 273 -23.31 6.52 15.40
N LEU A 274 -23.29 6.08 14.13
CA LEU A 274 -24.43 5.41 13.50
C LEU A 274 -24.64 3.96 13.99
N GLN A 275 -23.59 3.30 14.48
CA GLN A 275 -23.64 1.94 15.01
C GLN A 275 -24.00 1.89 16.49
N SER A 276 -23.87 3.00 17.24
CA SER A 276 -24.31 3.11 18.62
C SER A 276 -25.84 3.01 18.69
N PRO A 277 -26.44 2.12 19.52
CA PRO A 277 -27.90 2.07 19.67
C PRO A 277 -28.39 3.45 20.13
N ARG A 278 -29.34 4.03 19.41
CA ARG A 278 -30.01 5.26 19.84
C ARG A 278 -30.55 4.99 21.26
N GLN A 279 -30.05 5.72 22.25
CA GLN A 279 -30.66 5.69 23.58
C GLN A 279 -32.14 6.04 23.41
N PRO A 280 -33.06 5.24 23.95
CA PRO A 280 -34.48 5.59 23.92
C PRO A 280 -34.65 6.95 24.60
N ASN A 281 -35.22 7.88 23.88
CA ASN A 281 -35.54 9.22 24.37
C ASN A 281 -36.56 9.02 25.53
N THR A 282 -36.07 9.02 26.75
CA THR A 282 -36.96 9.04 27.95
C THR A 282 -37.61 10.42 27.97
N LEU A 283 -38.73 10.51 27.25
CA LEU A 283 -39.69 11.57 27.47
C LEU A 283 -40.13 11.45 28.93
N ARG A 284 -39.63 12.38 29.75
CA ARG A 284 -40.21 12.67 31.06
C ARG A 284 -41.65 13.13 30.84
N THR A 285 -42.59 12.23 31.01
CA THR A 285 -43.98 12.63 31.30
C THR A 285 -44.01 13.21 32.71
N ARG A 286 -44.47 14.45 32.80
CA ARG A 286 -44.90 15.07 34.04
C ARG A 286 -46.26 14.53 34.39
#